data_1bbfdc21eaedd3f7e34e21b648f68dfc
#
_entry.id   1bbfdc21eaedd3f7e34e21b648f68dfc
#
_cell.length_a   1.000
_cell.length_b   1.000
_cell.length_c   1.000
_cell.angle_alpha   90.00
_cell.angle_beta   90.00
_cell.angle_gamma   90.00
#
_symmetry.space_group_name_H-M   'P 1'
#
loop_
_entity.id
_entity.type
_entity.pdbx_description
1 polymer ?
#
loop_
_entity_poly.entity_id
_entity_poly.type
_entity_poly.pdbx_seq_one_letter_code
_entity_poly.pdbx_strand_id
1 'polypeptide(L)'
;AATFLGGSRPFGGLTNLGTPMAMAQTPDDVAAWLRDVGRPFAGTTVRYTSEATPPTVVASELKGEFEELTGINVEIEIVPLEQVLAKATLDAQGQLGTYDLYYLDQAWSMLFKPDVFNPKEYYDTKPELAMPGYDWDDFSPELVKAITIAGGEQMGVPFDIPIFILMYRKDLYDKHGITVPQTLTEFMEVTKTLHEAEIGNGIYGTTGQLRSGHYSLNCDWTAWLWANGGSVFDKNRMFSGGDEAGLKGMEFMLELVKYMPEDAKTWTWDGQGQSMAQGIAAHCISWGEFFPGLDGGDSQVGGGIMEAAIPPEETALRSPEDCGFNEIPHIGHQGGSSIALSRYSQNPDAAWLFMQWVTSKDVVARSSTVGGGASPVRLSSFKDPRVLEAAKPGAGTTRHFPAFEWTINNRMGSEPSDLPSWAEIANNVIPVELGKLLVGQTGSAEEAMALIAQQADELATPFRG
;
A
#
# COMPACT_ATOMS: atom_id res chain seq x y z
N ALA A 1 1.94 15.65 -36.40
CA ALA A 1 0.89 14.82 -35.82
C ALA A 1 1.40 13.38 -35.74
N ALA A 2 2.00 13.01 -34.62
CA ALA A 2 2.34 11.63 -34.30
C ALA A 2 1.71 11.35 -32.92
N THR A 3 0.72 10.50 -32.94
CA THR A 3 -0.06 10.05 -31.79
C THR A 3 0.82 9.16 -30.92
N PHE A 4 1.27 9.65 -29.77
CA PHE A 4 1.86 8.82 -28.73
C PHE A 4 0.70 8.21 -27.90
N LEU A 5 0.26 7.02 -28.31
CA LEU A 5 -0.49 6.10 -27.48
C LEU A 5 0.51 5.08 -26.93
N GLY A 6 1.26 5.49 -25.93
CA GLY A 6 2.11 4.62 -25.12
C GLY A 6 1.65 4.73 -23.68
N GLY A 7 0.60 3.99 -23.32
CA GLY A 7 0.30 3.70 -21.93
C GLY A 7 1.42 2.81 -21.40
N SER A 8 2.38 3.36 -20.67
CA SER A 8 3.33 2.59 -19.88
C SER A 8 2.52 1.80 -18.85
N ARG A 9 2.53 0.48 -18.96
CA ARG A 9 2.05 -0.41 -17.90
C ARG A 9 2.96 -0.13 -16.70
N PRO A 10 2.45 0.23 -15.52
CA PRO A 10 3.28 0.58 -14.36
C PRO A 10 4.16 -0.58 -13.87
N PHE A 11 3.83 -1.80 -14.26
CA PHE A 11 4.63 -3.00 -14.03
C PHE A 11 4.96 -3.64 -15.39
N GLY A 12 5.91 -3.05 -16.13
CA GLY A 12 6.42 -3.63 -17.36
C GLY A 12 7.13 -4.95 -17.06
N GLY A 13 6.61 -6.07 -17.58
CA GLY A 13 7.37 -7.31 -17.61
C GLY A 13 6.79 -8.53 -16.91
N LEU A 14 5.51 -8.57 -16.54
CA LEU A 14 4.88 -9.79 -15.98
C LEU A 14 4.65 -10.94 -17.02
N THR A 15 5.16 -10.85 -18.25
CA THR A 15 4.87 -11.80 -19.32
C THR A 15 5.81 -13.02 -19.38
N ASN A 16 6.79 -13.16 -18.47
CA ASN A 16 7.69 -14.32 -18.45
C ASN A 16 7.93 -14.86 -17.02
N LEU A 17 6.89 -14.99 -16.22
CA LEU A 17 6.93 -15.94 -15.10
C LEU A 17 6.86 -17.34 -15.70
N GLY A 18 7.88 -18.15 -15.41
CA GLY A 18 8.05 -19.51 -15.94
C GLY A 18 6.76 -20.31 -15.89
N THR A 19 6.69 -21.35 -16.74
CA THR A 19 5.55 -22.23 -17.02
C THR A 19 4.39 -22.08 -16.05
N PRO A 20 3.16 -21.77 -16.50
CA PRO A 20 2.04 -21.61 -15.59
C PRO A 20 1.92 -22.90 -14.77
N MET A 21 2.21 -22.82 -13.47
CA MET A 21 1.66 -23.80 -12.54
C MET A 21 0.16 -23.77 -12.83
N ALA A 22 -0.42 -24.93 -13.12
CA ALA A 22 -1.86 -25.04 -13.35
C ALA A 22 -2.56 -24.23 -12.26
N MET A 23 -3.21 -23.12 -12.65
CA MET A 23 -3.87 -22.24 -11.69
C MET A 23 -4.84 -23.10 -10.91
N ALA A 24 -4.65 -23.21 -9.60
CA ALA A 24 -5.62 -23.85 -8.74
C ALA A 24 -6.96 -23.15 -8.96
N GLN A 25 -8.02 -23.89 -9.11
CA GLN A 25 -9.39 -23.36 -9.27
C GLN A 25 -10.00 -23.11 -7.90
N THR A 26 -11.02 -22.28 -7.86
CA THR A 26 -11.86 -22.10 -6.68
C THR A 26 -12.27 -23.47 -6.09
N PRO A 27 -12.15 -23.70 -4.77
CA PRO A 27 -12.52 -24.96 -4.14
C PRO A 27 -13.93 -25.42 -4.52
N ASP A 28 -14.12 -26.71 -4.72
CA ASP A 28 -15.36 -27.29 -5.27
C ASP A 28 -16.63 -26.92 -4.50
N ASP A 29 -16.55 -26.82 -3.18
CA ASP A 29 -17.66 -26.41 -2.31
C ASP A 29 -18.03 -24.95 -2.49
N VAL A 30 -17.02 -24.07 -2.59
CA VAL A 30 -17.23 -22.63 -2.89
C VAL A 30 -17.72 -22.46 -4.32
N ALA A 31 -17.17 -23.19 -5.28
CA ALA A 31 -17.62 -23.15 -6.67
C ALA A 31 -19.06 -23.61 -6.83
N ALA A 32 -19.46 -24.68 -6.13
CA ALA A 32 -20.85 -25.16 -6.12
C ALA A 32 -21.81 -24.13 -5.49
N TRP A 33 -21.41 -23.53 -4.38
CA TRP A 33 -22.16 -22.47 -3.72
C TRP A 33 -22.31 -21.25 -4.64
N LEU A 34 -21.25 -20.77 -5.28
CA LEU A 34 -21.31 -19.63 -6.22
C LEU A 34 -22.26 -19.88 -7.39
N ARG A 35 -22.28 -21.10 -7.96
CA ARG A 35 -23.21 -21.45 -9.04
C ARG A 35 -24.68 -21.39 -8.60
N ASP A 36 -24.95 -21.72 -7.34
CA ASP A 36 -26.32 -21.71 -6.81
C ASP A 36 -26.78 -20.28 -6.47
N VAL A 37 -25.99 -19.57 -5.66
CA VAL A 37 -26.36 -18.22 -5.19
C VAL A 37 -26.19 -17.14 -6.26
N GLY A 38 -25.31 -17.35 -7.24
CA GLY A 38 -25.09 -16.40 -8.36
C GLY A 38 -26.21 -16.44 -9.40
N ARG A 39 -26.93 -17.57 -9.53
CA ARG A 39 -27.96 -17.76 -10.55
C ARG A 39 -29.02 -16.65 -10.64
N PRO A 40 -29.56 -16.12 -9.53
CA PRO A 40 -30.52 -15.02 -9.58
C PRO A 40 -29.96 -13.72 -10.16
N PHE A 41 -28.63 -13.55 -10.17
CA PHE A 41 -27.94 -12.36 -10.60
C PHE A 41 -27.25 -12.51 -11.99
N ALA A 42 -27.44 -13.66 -12.64
CA ALA A 42 -26.83 -13.91 -13.95
C ALA A 42 -27.21 -12.82 -14.97
N GLY A 43 -26.22 -12.34 -15.73
CA GLY A 43 -26.37 -11.22 -16.68
C GLY A 43 -26.23 -9.84 -16.05
N THR A 44 -26.14 -9.72 -14.72
CA THR A 44 -25.82 -8.46 -14.04
C THR A 44 -24.35 -8.10 -14.27
N THR A 45 -24.06 -6.81 -14.33
CA THR A 45 -22.66 -6.30 -14.38
C THR A 45 -22.33 -5.58 -13.08
N VAL A 46 -21.29 -6.06 -12.41
CA VAL A 46 -20.68 -5.42 -11.23
C VAL A 46 -19.54 -4.53 -11.69
N ARG A 47 -19.52 -3.27 -11.26
CA ARG A 47 -18.49 -2.28 -11.61
C ARG A 47 -17.64 -1.93 -10.40
N TYR A 48 -16.33 -2.09 -10.56
CA TYR A 48 -15.33 -1.79 -9.55
C TYR A 48 -14.33 -0.77 -10.09
N THR A 49 -14.13 0.34 -9.37
CA THR A 49 -13.04 1.29 -9.65
C THR A 49 -11.87 1.05 -8.71
N SER A 50 -10.67 0.89 -9.26
CA SER A 50 -9.49 0.49 -8.51
C SER A 50 -8.20 1.07 -9.08
N GLU A 51 -7.16 1.08 -8.25
CA GLU A 51 -5.80 1.39 -8.67
C GLU A 51 -5.12 0.17 -9.32
N ALA A 52 -4.08 0.42 -10.11
CA ALA A 52 -3.24 -0.60 -10.73
C ALA A 52 -2.28 -1.25 -9.72
N THR A 53 -2.81 -1.88 -8.67
CA THR A 53 -2.02 -2.64 -7.68
C THR A 53 -1.95 -4.12 -8.06
N PRO A 54 -0.97 -4.89 -7.53
CA PRO A 54 -0.87 -6.32 -7.80
C PRO A 54 -2.17 -7.09 -7.57
N PRO A 55 -2.90 -6.94 -6.44
CA PRO A 55 -4.16 -7.66 -6.25
C PRO A 55 -5.25 -7.25 -7.24
N THR A 56 -5.31 -5.98 -7.66
CA THR A 56 -6.28 -5.53 -8.68
C THR A 56 -5.99 -6.15 -10.05
N VAL A 57 -4.72 -6.17 -10.45
CA VAL A 57 -4.30 -6.78 -11.73
C VAL A 57 -4.66 -8.26 -11.74
N VAL A 58 -4.32 -8.99 -10.67
CA VAL A 58 -4.65 -10.42 -10.55
C VAL A 58 -6.16 -10.64 -10.49
N ALA A 59 -6.92 -9.81 -9.76
CA ALA A 59 -8.39 -9.90 -9.75
C ALA A 59 -8.96 -9.75 -11.18
N SER A 60 -8.39 -8.85 -11.99
CA SER A 60 -8.78 -8.67 -13.41
C SER A 60 -8.45 -9.88 -14.27
N GLU A 61 -7.36 -10.59 -13.98
CA GLU A 61 -6.98 -11.82 -14.70
C GLU A 61 -7.85 -13.02 -14.28
N LEU A 62 -8.18 -13.13 -12.99
CA LEU A 62 -8.91 -14.26 -12.44
C LEU A 62 -10.44 -14.11 -12.53
N LYS A 63 -10.98 -12.91 -12.71
CA LYS A 63 -12.44 -12.64 -12.67
C LYS A 63 -13.28 -13.53 -13.59
N GLY A 64 -12.70 -13.99 -14.72
CA GLY A 64 -13.39 -14.89 -15.65
C GLY A 64 -13.86 -16.18 -14.99
N GLU A 65 -13.15 -16.68 -13.98
CA GLU A 65 -13.58 -17.85 -13.18
C GLU A 65 -14.87 -17.53 -12.38
N PHE A 66 -14.93 -16.37 -11.73
CA PHE A 66 -16.13 -15.92 -11.03
C PHE A 66 -17.32 -15.72 -12.00
N GLU A 67 -17.05 -15.10 -13.16
CA GLU A 67 -18.06 -14.85 -14.22
C GLU A 67 -18.64 -16.17 -14.75
N GLU A 68 -17.79 -17.19 -14.98
CA GLU A 68 -18.21 -18.53 -15.41
C GLU A 68 -19.06 -19.24 -14.35
N LEU A 69 -18.68 -19.13 -13.07
CA LEU A 69 -19.38 -19.78 -11.97
C LEU A 69 -20.76 -19.16 -11.71
N THR A 70 -20.89 -17.84 -11.80
CA THR A 70 -22.07 -17.10 -11.34
C THR A 70 -22.96 -16.59 -12.47
N GLY A 71 -22.41 -16.38 -13.66
CA GLY A 71 -23.05 -15.64 -14.76
C GLY A 71 -23.09 -14.13 -14.54
N ILE A 72 -22.44 -13.60 -13.48
CA ILE A 72 -22.31 -12.18 -13.20
C ILE A 72 -21.09 -11.65 -13.97
N ASN A 73 -21.23 -10.58 -14.74
CA ASN A 73 -20.11 -9.92 -15.38
C ASN A 73 -19.40 -8.98 -14.41
N VAL A 74 -18.08 -8.85 -14.49
CA VAL A 74 -17.30 -7.93 -13.66
C VAL A 74 -16.48 -6.99 -14.55
N GLU A 75 -16.69 -5.70 -14.39
CA GLU A 75 -15.91 -4.64 -15.03
C GLU A 75 -15.04 -3.97 -13.97
N ILE A 76 -13.71 -4.11 -14.08
CA ILE A 76 -12.75 -3.45 -13.22
C ILE A 76 -12.13 -2.30 -14.00
N GLU A 77 -12.43 -1.07 -13.59
CA GLU A 77 -11.81 0.13 -14.13
C GLU A 77 -10.53 0.43 -13.36
N ILE A 78 -9.39 0.24 -14.01
CA ILE A 78 -8.07 0.43 -13.41
C ILE A 78 -7.54 1.80 -13.82
N VAL A 79 -7.35 2.70 -12.85
CA VAL A 79 -6.90 4.08 -13.06
C VAL A 79 -5.88 4.48 -11.99
N PRO A 80 -5.09 5.56 -12.17
CA PRO A 80 -4.25 6.11 -11.11
C PRO A 80 -5.02 6.46 -9.84
N LEU A 81 -4.36 6.36 -8.67
CA LEU A 81 -4.97 6.52 -7.34
C LEU A 81 -5.80 7.80 -7.21
N GLU A 82 -5.29 8.93 -7.69
CA GLU A 82 -5.99 10.22 -7.63
C GLU A 82 -7.29 10.23 -8.46
N GLN A 83 -7.30 9.45 -9.55
CA GLN A 83 -8.51 9.30 -10.37
C GLN A 83 -9.52 8.36 -9.68
N VAL A 84 -9.07 7.33 -8.96
CA VAL A 84 -9.96 6.51 -8.12
C VAL A 84 -10.68 7.39 -7.12
N LEU A 85 -9.94 8.22 -6.35
CA LEU A 85 -10.52 9.14 -5.37
C LEU A 85 -11.54 10.09 -6.03
N ALA A 86 -11.17 10.72 -7.15
CA ALA A 86 -12.04 11.67 -7.85
C ALA A 86 -13.34 11.01 -8.34
N LYS A 87 -13.25 9.82 -8.95
CA LYS A 87 -14.39 9.07 -9.49
C LYS A 87 -15.31 8.56 -8.37
N ALA A 88 -14.74 7.95 -7.32
CA ALA A 88 -15.50 7.48 -6.18
C ALA A 88 -16.21 8.64 -5.45
N THR A 89 -15.51 9.78 -5.28
CA THR A 89 -16.10 10.99 -4.66
C THR A 89 -17.27 11.53 -5.49
N LEU A 90 -17.12 11.62 -6.81
CA LEU A 90 -18.18 12.09 -7.70
C LEU A 90 -19.40 11.15 -7.67
N ASP A 91 -19.15 9.85 -7.68
CA ASP A 91 -20.20 8.82 -7.62
C ASP A 91 -20.97 8.88 -6.29
N ALA A 92 -20.23 8.95 -5.17
CA ALA A 92 -20.81 9.02 -3.82
C ALA A 92 -21.60 10.31 -3.60
N GLN A 93 -21.02 11.49 -3.88
CA GLN A 93 -21.68 12.78 -3.72
C GLN A 93 -22.92 12.93 -4.62
N GLY A 94 -22.84 12.39 -5.83
CA GLY A 94 -23.97 12.37 -6.77
C GLY A 94 -24.97 11.27 -6.50
N GLN A 95 -24.66 10.30 -5.62
CA GLN A 95 -25.45 9.09 -5.37
C GLN A 95 -25.79 8.35 -6.68
N LEU A 96 -24.80 8.28 -7.59
CA LEU A 96 -25.04 7.87 -8.97
C LEU A 96 -25.16 6.35 -9.12
N GLY A 97 -24.47 5.56 -8.29
CA GLY A 97 -24.38 4.12 -8.42
C GLY A 97 -23.72 3.66 -9.73
N THR A 98 -22.77 4.44 -10.22
CA THR A 98 -21.96 4.10 -11.39
C THR A 98 -21.06 2.91 -11.08
N TYR A 99 -20.54 2.88 -9.86
CA TYR A 99 -19.73 1.80 -9.32
C TYR A 99 -20.46 1.08 -8.19
N ASP A 100 -20.35 -0.23 -8.17
CA ASP A 100 -20.85 -1.08 -7.09
C ASP A 100 -19.81 -1.24 -5.98
N LEU A 101 -18.51 -1.20 -6.37
CA LEU A 101 -17.38 -1.37 -5.46
C LEU A 101 -16.36 -0.24 -5.65
N TYR A 102 -15.77 0.20 -4.52
CA TYR A 102 -14.69 1.17 -4.47
C TYR A 102 -13.42 0.54 -3.89
N TYR A 103 -12.27 0.85 -4.48
CA TYR A 103 -10.98 0.73 -3.81
C TYR A 103 -10.84 1.91 -2.87
N LEU A 104 -10.80 1.69 -1.58
CA LEU A 104 -10.64 2.72 -0.58
C LEU A 104 -9.27 2.65 0.07
N ASP A 105 -8.42 3.62 -0.22
CA ASP A 105 -7.18 3.85 0.50
C ASP A 105 -7.46 4.27 1.96
N GLN A 106 -6.56 3.94 2.88
CA GLN A 106 -6.67 4.28 4.30
C GLN A 106 -6.93 5.77 4.55
N ALA A 107 -6.28 6.63 3.75
CA ALA A 107 -6.40 8.08 3.88
C ALA A 107 -7.82 8.61 3.61
N TRP A 108 -8.67 7.80 2.98
CA TRP A 108 -10.04 8.21 2.59
C TRP A 108 -11.14 7.54 3.40
N SER A 109 -10.81 6.58 4.24
CA SER A 109 -11.81 5.74 4.92
C SER A 109 -12.87 6.58 5.65
N MET A 110 -12.48 7.61 6.41
CA MET A 110 -13.44 8.50 7.06
C MET A 110 -14.28 9.34 6.11
N LEU A 111 -13.73 9.71 4.96
CA LEU A 111 -14.46 10.48 3.95
C LEU A 111 -15.65 9.69 3.38
N PHE A 112 -15.45 8.38 3.14
CA PHE A 112 -16.46 7.51 2.54
C PHE A 112 -17.34 6.77 3.56
N LYS A 113 -17.15 6.99 4.87
CA LYS A 113 -17.96 6.33 5.92
C LYS A 113 -19.46 6.39 5.69
N PRO A 114 -20.10 7.50 5.29
CA PRO A 114 -21.53 7.55 5.03
C PRO A 114 -21.97 6.81 3.75
N ASP A 115 -21.04 6.52 2.85
CA ASP A 115 -21.33 6.11 1.47
C ASP A 115 -21.14 4.62 1.20
N VAL A 116 -20.60 3.87 2.18
CA VAL A 116 -20.34 2.44 2.04
C VAL A 116 -21.08 1.62 3.09
N PHE A 117 -21.36 0.37 2.78
CA PHE A 117 -21.91 -0.57 3.73
C PHE A 117 -20.82 -1.09 4.68
N ASN A 118 -21.18 -1.33 5.95
CA ASN A 118 -20.36 -2.16 6.82
C ASN A 118 -20.43 -3.62 6.31
N PRO A 119 -19.32 -4.21 5.85
CA PRO A 119 -19.34 -5.53 5.23
C PRO A 119 -19.69 -6.65 6.21
N LYS A 120 -19.35 -6.48 7.50
CA LYS A 120 -19.68 -7.47 8.52
C LYS A 120 -21.17 -7.49 8.84
N GLU A 121 -21.79 -6.30 8.94
CA GLU A 121 -23.24 -6.20 9.08
C GLU A 121 -23.97 -6.74 7.85
N TYR A 122 -23.42 -6.46 6.65
CA TYR A 122 -24.00 -6.97 5.40
C TYR A 122 -23.96 -8.51 5.36
N TYR A 123 -22.83 -9.10 5.76
CA TYR A 123 -22.68 -10.56 5.89
C TYR A 123 -23.67 -11.16 6.89
N ASP A 124 -23.80 -10.56 8.07
CA ASP A 124 -24.66 -11.07 9.15
C ASP A 124 -26.16 -10.95 8.81
N THR A 125 -26.54 -9.93 8.03
CA THR A 125 -27.94 -9.69 7.65
C THR A 125 -28.39 -10.49 6.42
N LYS A 126 -27.46 -11.10 5.67
CA LYS A 126 -27.71 -11.88 4.46
C LYS A 126 -27.02 -13.24 4.50
N PRO A 127 -27.42 -14.11 5.45
CA PRO A 127 -26.77 -15.41 5.63
C PRO A 127 -26.87 -16.32 4.40
N GLU A 128 -27.89 -16.12 3.55
CA GLU A 128 -28.05 -16.84 2.28
C GLU A 128 -26.99 -16.51 1.24
N LEU A 129 -26.33 -15.34 1.38
CA LEU A 129 -25.23 -14.90 0.53
C LEU A 129 -23.86 -15.02 1.23
N ALA A 130 -23.80 -15.61 2.42
CA ALA A 130 -22.56 -15.78 3.16
C ALA A 130 -21.75 -16.95 2.58
N MET A 131 -20.52 -16.65 2.12
CA MET A 131 -19.62 -17.67 1.54
C MET A 131 -19.23 -18.71 2.59
N PRO A 132 -19.39 -20.01 2.29
CA PRO A 132 -18.92 -21.07 3.18
C PRO A 132 -17.42 -20.93 3.48
N GLY A 133 -17.06 -20.96 4.77
CA GLY A 133 -15.66 -20.92 5.19
C GLY A 133 -14.95 -19.57 4.93
N TYR A 134 -15.70 -18.48 4.74
CA TYR A 134 -15.12 -17.15 4.50
C TYR A 134 -14.16 -16.70 5.60
N ASP A 135 -14.50 -16.99 6.87
CA ASP A 135 -13.63 -16.83 8.03
C ASP A 135 -13.08 -15.39 8.19
N TRP A 136 -13.83 -14.56 8.89
CA TRP A 136 -13.46 -13.18 9.19
C TRP A 136 -12.22 -13.08 10.07
N ASP A 137 -11.97 -14.06 10.94
CA ASP A 137 -10.86 -14.07 11.89
C ASP A 137 -9.52 -14.44 11.21
N ASP A 138 -9.56 -14.82 9.93
CA ASP A 138 -8.38 -15.06 9.11
C ASP A 138 -7.75 -13.78 8.54
N PHE A 139 -8.43 -12.65 8.62
CA PHE A 139 -7.78 -11.34 8.37
C PHE A 139 -6.98 -10.93 9.61
N SER A 140 -5.76 -10.41 9.41
CA SER A 140 -4.99 -9.88 10.54
C SER A 140 -5.77 -8.78 11.25
N PRO A 141 -5.95 -8.86 12.59
CA PRO A 141 -6.63 -7.81 13.35
C PRO A 141 -5.99 -6.44 13.18
N GLU A 142 -4.65 -6.41 13.04
CA GLU A 142 -3.90 -5.18 12.82
C GLU A 142 -4.23 -4.56 11.46
N LEU A 143 -4.32 -5.38 10.40
CA LEU A 143 -4.75 -4.91 9.08
C LEU A 143 -6.19 -4.41 9.09
N VAL A 144 -7.11 -5.17 9.69
CA VAL A 144 -8.52 -4.76 9.80
C VAL A 144 -8.61 -3.40 10.47
N LYS A 145 -7.91 -3.21 11.60
CA LYS A 145 -7.87 -1.94 12.34
C LYS A 145 -7.29 -0.81 11.51
N ALA A 146 -6.17 -1.04 10.83
CA ALA A 146 -5.43 0.01 10.14
C ALA A 146 -6.07 0.47 8.84
N ILE A 147 -6.68 -0.44 8.07
CA ILE A 147 -7.14 -0.14 6.70
C ILE A 147 -8.64 -0.22 6.48
N THR A 148 -9.40 -0.75 7.44
CA THR A 148 -10.85 -0.90 7.26
C THR A 148 -11.70 -0.23 8.32
N ILE A 149 -11.14 0.13 9.47
CA ILE A 149 -11.90 0.76 10.55
C ILE A 149 -11.74 2.27 10.50
N ALA A 150 -12.85 2.97 10.39
CA ALA A 150 -12.91 4.43 10.47
C ALA A 150 -14.07 4.86 11.38
N GLY A 151 -13.77 5.71 12.37
CA GLY A 151 -14.75 6.15 13.37
C GLY A 151 -15.43 4.97 14.08
N GLY A 152 -14.70 3.90 14.36
CA GLY A 152 -15.17 2.70 15.06
C GLY A 152 -16.04 1.74 14.23
N GLU A 153 -16.22 1.97 12.94
CA GLU A 153 -17.02 1.12 12.04
C GLU A 153 -16.16 0.54 10.92
N GLN A 154 -16.50 -0.67 10.47
CA GLN A 154 -15.80 -1.31 9.35
C GLN A 154 -16.35 -0.82 8.02
N MET A 155 -15.45 -0.28 7.16
CA MET A 155 -15.79 0.36 5.88
C MET A 155 -15.66 -0.58 4.69
N GLY A 156 -14.87 -1.63 4.79
CA GLY A 156 -14.57 -2.54 3.70
C GLY A 156 -13.92 -3.83 4.20
N VAL A 157 -13.46 -4.64 3.25
CA VAL A 157 -12.67 -5.84 3.51
C VAL A 157 -11.23 -5.57 3.10
N PRO A 158 -10.21 -5.95 3.88
CA PRO A 158 -8.82 -5.83 3.47
C PRO A 158 -8.60 -6.44 2.09
N PHE A 159 -8.00 -5.68 1.17
CA PHE A 159 -7.82 -6.12 -0.21
C PHE A 159 -6.38 -6.01 -0.67
N ASP A 160 -5.71 -4.94 -0.30
CA ASP A 160 -4.34 -4.62 -0.65
C ASP A 160 -3.59 -4.11 0.57
N ILE A 161 -2.31 -4.45 0.70
CA ILE A 161 -1.47 -4.03 1.83
C ILE A 161 -0.02 -3.81 1.41
N PRO A 162 0.27 -2.82 0.55
CA PRO A 162 1.66 -2.40 0.39
C PRO A 162 2.18 -1.87 1.73
N ILE A 163 3.33 -2.37 2.17
CA ILE A 163 3.97 -1.92 3.41
C ILE A 163 5.45 -1.63 3.16
N PHE A 164 5.99 -0.62 3.82
CA PHE A 164 7.40 -0.31 3.74
C PHE A 164 8.25 -1.38 4.42
N ILE A 165 9.19 -1.95 3.65
CA ILE A 165 10.24 -2.85 4.12
C ILE A 165 11.59 -2.35 3.59
N LEU A 166 12.68 -2.83 4.18
CA LEU A 166 14.01 -2.61 3.64
C LEU A 166 14.24 -3.56 2.45
N MET A 167 14.56 -3.01 1.29
CA MET A 167 15.02 -3.77 0.11
C MET A 167 16.44 -3.34 -0.22
N TYR A 168 17.36 -4.29 -0.45
CA TYR A 168 18.76 -3.99 -0.62
C TYR A 168 19.47 -4.89 -1.62
N ARG A 169 20.52 -4.36 -2.22
CA ARG A 169 21.47 -5.04 -3.11
C ARG A 169 22.40 -5.93 -2.30
N LYS A 170 22.06 -7.20 -2.18
CA LYS A 170 22.86 -8.18 -1.43
C LYS A 170 24.28 -8.29 -1.95
N ASP A 171 24.48 -8.21 -3.26
CA ASP A 171 25.79 -8.25 -3.89
C ASP A 171 26.70 -7.10 -3.42
N LEU A 172 26.15 -5.89 -3.23
CA LEU A 172 26.90 -4.73 -2.71
C LEU A 172 27.17 -4.87 -1.21
N TYR A 173 26.19 -5.36 -0.44
CA TYR A 173 26.38 -5.63 0.98
C TYR A 173 27.48 -6.65 1.20
N ASP A 174 27.47 -7.77 0.47
CA ASP A 174 28.51 -8.81 0.52
C ASP A 174 29.88 -8.26 0.08
N LYS A 175 29.94 -7.49 -1.01
CA LYS A 175 31.17 -6.89 -1.55
C LYS A 175 31.86 -5.98 -0.53
N HIS A 176 31.10 -5.22 0.24
CA HIS A 176 31.64 -4.26 1.20
C HIS A 176 31.62 -4.78 2.66
N GLY A 177 31.22 -6.04 2.89
CA GLY A 177 31.18 -6.65 4.21
C GLY A 177 30.15 -5.98 5.14
N ILE A 178 29.06 -5.49 4.59
CA ILE A 178 28.00 -4.76 5.31
C ILE A 178 26.97 -5.74 5.84
N THR A 179 26.58 -5.57 7.10
CA THR A 179 25.44 -6.26 7.71
C THR A 179 24.16 -5.44 7.52
N VAL A 180 23.01 -6.11 7.53
CA VAL A 180 21.71 -5.46 7.46
C VAL A 180 21.51 -4.53 8.66
N PRO A 181 21.26 -3.22 8.44
CA PRO A 181 21.11 -2.25 9.52
C PRO A 181 19.88 -2.53 10.38
N GLN A 182 20.01 -2.40 11.69
CA GLN A 182 18.97 -2.62 12.68
C GLN A 182 18.45 -1.31 13.29
N THR A 183 19.24 -0.24 13.19
CA THR A 183 18.93 1.10 13.71
C THR A 183 19.00 2.14 12.61
N LEU A 184 18.37 3.30 12.82
CA LEU A 184 18.43 4.42 11.88
C LEU A 184 19.86 4.94 11.70
N THR A 185 20.67 4.95 12.77
CA THR A 185 22.09 5.33 12.71
C THR A 185 22.86 4.39 11.79
N GLU A 186 22.70 3.08 11.95
CA GLU A 186 23.32 2.08 11.07
C GLU A 186 22.84 2.21 9.62
N PHE A 187 21.53 2.46 9.41
CA PHE A 187 20.98 2.68 8.07
C PHE A 187 21.63 3.88 7.37
N MET A 188 21.77 4.99 8.08
CA MET A 188 22.44 6.18 7.56
C MET A 188 23.93 5.92 7.26
N GLU A 189 24.64 5.24 8.15
CA GLU A 189 26.05 4.87 7.94
C GLU A 189 26.24 3.95 6.74
N VAL A 190 25.38 2.95 6.57
CA VAL A 190 25.37 2.04 5.42
C VAL A 190 25.06 2.81 4.14
N THR A 191 24.07 3.71 4.17
CA THR A 191 23.72 4.57 3.04
C THR A 191 24.94 5.40 2.57
N LYS A 192 25.64 6.06 3.50
CA LYS A 192 26.84 6.87 3.21
C LYS A 192 27.96 6.00 2.65
N THR A 193 28.25 4.88 3.29
CA THR A 193 29.31 3.94 2.88
C THR A 193 29.09 3.44 1.46
N LEU A 194 27.87 2.99 1.14
CA LEU A 194 27.55 2.49 -0.19
C LEU A 194 27.57 3.60 -1.23
N HIS A 195 27.06 4.80 -0.88
CA HIS A 195 27.14 5.95 -1.79
C HIS A 195 28.58 6.31 -2.13
N GLU A 196 29.43 6.49 -1.14
CA GLU A 196 30.85 6.83 -1.34
C GLU A 196 31.59 5.77 -2.16
N ALA A 197 31.30 4.48 -1.91
CA ALA A 197 31.97 3.38 -2.59
C ALA A 197 31.50 3.17 -4.03
N GLU A 198 30.22 3.44 -4.33
CA GLU A 198 29.60 3.02 -5.59
C GLU A 198 29.14 4.19 -6.49
N ILE A 199 29.18 5.44 -6.03
CA ILE A 199 28.73 6.58 -6.84
C ILE A 199 29.54 6.73 -8.13
N GLY A 200 30.82 6.36 -8.11
CA GLY A 200 31.64 6.28 -9.31
C GLY A 200 31.17 5.30 -10.37
N ASN A 201 30.36 4.34 -9.97
CA ASN A 201 29.68 3.36 -10.84
C ASN A 201 28.24 3.80 -11.18
N GLY A 202 27.81 4.99 -10.76
CA GLY A 202 26.45 5.50 -10.98
C GLY A 202 25.41 4.93 -10.01
N ILE A 203 25.84 4.33 -8.88
CA ILE A 203 24.94 3.76 -7.87
C ILE A 203 24.90 4.67 -6.66
N TYR A 204 23.73 5.17 -6.35
CA TYR A 204 23.46 6.00 -5.17
C TYR A 204 23.28 5.14 -3.92
N GLY A 205 23.48 5.72 -2.74
CA GLY A 205 23.30 5.03 -1.49
C GLY A 205 21.86 4.58 -1.30
N THR A 206 20.90 5.46 -1.57
CA THR A 206 19.47 5.20 -1.43
C THR A 206 18.64 5.90 -2.51
N THR A 207 17.32 5.73 -2.47
CA THR A 207 16.36 6.40 -3.35
C THR A 207 15.07 6.72 -2.58
N GLY A 208 14.23 7.61 -3.12
CA GLY A 208 12.97 8.07 -2.51
C GLY A 208 11.91 8.41 -3.54
N GLN A 209 10.72 8.74 -3.07
CA GLN A 209 9.53 9.12 -3.84
C GLN A 209 9.09 10.54 -3.50
N LEU A 210 9.91 11.52 -3.88
CA LEU A 210 9.93 12.88 -3.33
C LEU A 210 9.17 13.92 -4.17
N ARG A 211 8.25 13.49 -5.05
CA ARG A 211 7.51 14.39 -5.93
C ARG A 211 6.63 15.35 -5.14
N SER A 212 6.88 16.66 -5.30
CA SER A 212 6.06 17.73 -4.71
C SER A 212 4.59 17.62 -5.14
N GLY A 213 3.68 17.83 -4.20
CA GLY A 213 2.24 17.78 -4.45
C GLY A 213 1.70 16.38 -4.79
N HIS A 214 2.41 15.34 -4.42
CA HIS A 214 1.99 13.96 -4.58
C HIS A 214 2.04 13.20 -3.26
N TYR A 215 1.03 12.39 -2.99
CA TYR A 215 0.86 11.63 -1.76
C TYR A 215 2.08 10.79 -1.37
N SER A 216 2.83 10.28 -2.35
CA SER A 216 4.05 9.50 -2.09
C SER A 216 5.08 10.21 -1.21
N LEU A 217 5.21 11.55 -1.33
CA LEU A 217 6.11 12.32 -0.48
C LEU A 217 5.63 12.36 0.99
N ASN A 218 4.29 12.35 1.21
CA ASN A 218 3.74 12.19 2.55
C ASN A 218 4.08 10.81 3.14
N CYS A 219 4.03 9.74 2.34
CA CYS A 219 4.37 8.40 2.79
C CYS A 219 5.84 8.28 3.23
N ASP A 220 6.78 8.83 2.46
CA ASP A 220 8.19 8.87 2.85
C ASP A 220 8.39 9.68 4.14
N TRP A 221 7.79 10.86 4.21
CA TRP A 221 7.93 11.73 5.38
C TRP A 221 7.35 11.11 6.65
N THR A 222 6.15 10.55 6.60
CA THR A 222 5.53 9.91 7.77
C THR A 222 6.33 8.72 8.25
N ALA A 223 6.90 7.91 7.35
CA ALA A 223 7.76 6.80 7.73
C ALA A 223 8.99 7.26 8.52
N TRP A 224 9.66 8.32 8.06
CA TRP A 224 10.82 8.87 8.77
C TRP A 224 10.45 9.62 10.04
N LEU A 225 9.30 10.30 10.06
CA LEU A 225 8.73 10.92 11.24
C LEU A 225 8.53 9.87 12.35
N TRP A 226 7.80 8.81 12.04
CA TRP A 226 7.49 7.74 12.98
C TRP A 226 8.73 6.98 13.44
N ALA A 227 9.62 6.62 12.50
CA ALA A 227 10.84 5.90 12.81
C ALA A 227 11.75 6.65 13.81
N ASN A 228 11.67 7.98 13.86
CA ASN A 228 12.38 8.85 14.79
C ASN A 228 11.59 9.17 16.07
N GLY A 229 10.43 8.55 16.28
CA GLY A 229 9.60 8.71 17.48
C GLY A 229 8.62 9.87 17.44
N GLY A 230 8.38 10.48 16.26
CA GLY A 230 7.37 11.50 16.06
C GLY A 230 5.97 10.94 15.76
N SER A 231 5.00 11.82 15.61
CA SER A 231 3.66 11.55 15.07
C SER A 231 3.14 12.76 14.32
N VAL A 232 2.18 12.55 13.43
CA VAL A 232 1.55 13.65 12.69
C VAL A 232 0.71 14.51 13.64
N PHE A 233 -0.10 13.86 14.48
CA PHE A 233 -0.92 14.51 15.49
C PHE A 233 -0.63 13.94 16.88
N ASP A 234 -0.61 14.82 17.89
CA ASP A 234 -0.54 14.44 19.29
C ASP A 234 -1.91 13.97 19.83
N LYS A 235 -1.93 13.48 21.06
CA LYS A 235 -3.18 13.03 21.73
C LYS A 235 -4.24 14.12 21.92
N ASN A 236 -3.85 15.40 21.83
CA ASN A 236 -4.78 16.53 21.82
C ASN A 236 -5.26 16.87 20.41
N ARG A 237 -4.89 16.03 19.44
CA ARG A 237 -5.23 16.20 18.03
C ARG A 237 -4.66 17.49 17.41
N MET A 238 -3.51 17.96 17.94
CA MET A 238 -2.74 19.06 17.40
C MET A 238 -1.62 18.52 16.53
N PHE A 239 -1.32 19.19 15.41
CA PHE A 239 -0.20 18.79 14.58
C PHE A 239 1.10 18.80 15.38
N SER A 240 1.82 17.68 15.38
CA SER A 240 3.05 17.47 16.16
C SER A 240 4.28 17.15 15.31
N GLY A 241 4.16 17.09 13.97
CA GLY A 241 5.30 16.84 13.08
C GLY A 241 6.41 17.89 13.17
N GLY A 242 6.18 19.03 13.83
CA GLY A 242 7.16 20.09 14.12
C GLY A 242 7.71 20.05 15.55
N ASP A 243 7.40 19.05 16.36
CA ASP A 243 8.04 18.88 17.67
C ASP A 243 9.48 18.35 17.55
N GLU A 244 10.20 18.18 18.66
CA GLU A 244 11.61 17.74 18.65
C GLU A 244 11.82 16.44 17.89
N ALA A 245 10.94 15.43 18.07
CA ALA A 245 11.02 14.15 17.38
C ALA A 245 10.67 14.28 15.89
N GLY A 246 9.68 15.11 15.58
CA GLY A 246 9.28 15.41 14.21
C GLY A 246 10.37 16.14 13.43
N LEU A 247 11.01 17.13 14.01
CA LEU A 247 12.14 17.82 13.40
C LEU A 247 13.34 16.87 13.19
N LYS A 248 13.63 15.98 14.17
CA LYS A 248 14.64 14.94 14.02
C LYS A 248 14.36 14.03 12.82
N GLY A 249 13.10 13.60 12.63
CA GLY A 249 12.67 12.81 11.48
C GLY A 249 12.85 13.56 10.15
N MET A 250 12.50 14.84 10.13
CA MET A 250 12.68 15.70 8.96
C MET A 250 14.16 15.90 8.62
N GLU A 251 15.01 16.18 9.61
CA GLU A 251 16.45 16.30 9.42
C GLU A 251 17.08 15.01 8.90
N PHE A 252 16.63 13.85 9.43
CA PHE A 252 17.06 12.55 8.95
C PHE A 252 16.70 12.35 7.47
N MET A 253 15.48 12.67 7.07
CA MET A 253 15.03 12.61 5.68
C MET A 253 15.85 13.53 4.78
N LEU A 254 16.09 14.78 5.20
CA LEU A 254 16.90 15.74 4.44
C LEU A 254 18.37 15.29 4.29
N GLU A 255 18.93 14.60 5.28
CA GLU A 255 20.25 14.00 5.16
C GLU A 255 20.26 12.86 4.14
N LEU A 256 19.25 11.97 4.15
CA LEU A 256 19.13 10.87 3.17
C LEU A 256 19.01 11.40 1.73
N VAL A 257 18.33 12.51 1.50
CA VAL A 257 18.15 13.12 0.17
C VAL A 257 19.52 13.43 -0.49
N LYS A 258 20.56 13.69 0.29
CA LYS A 258 21.93 13.94 -0.25
C LYS A 258 22.56 12.72 -0.92
N TYR A 259 22.05 11.52 -0.61
CA TYR A 259 22.55 10.23 -1.12
C TYR A 259 21.59 9.60 -2.14
N MET A 260 20.59 10.37 -2.59
CA MET A 260 19.61 9.98 -3.62
C MET A 260 19.95 10.62 -4.97
N PRO A 261 19.48 10.03 -6.10
CA PRO A 261 19.48 10.72 -7.38
C PRO A 261 18.70 12.05 -7.31
N GLU A 262 19.15 13.08 -7.98
CA GLU A 262 18.43 14.37 -8.02
C GLU A 262 17.01 14.21 -8.58
N ASP A 263 16.82 13.29 -9.53
CA ASP A 263 15.53 12.99 -10.14
C ASP A 263 14.50 12.42 -9.14
N ALA A 264 14.95 11.90 -7.97
CA ALA A 264 14.06 11.42 -6.91
C ALA A 264 13.01 12.47 -6.49
N LYS A 265 13.33 13.77 -6.62
CA LYS A 265 12.42 14.89 -6.36
C LYS A 265 11.26 14.98 -7.37
N THR A 266 11.32 14.22 -8.46
CA THR A 266 10.26 14.15 -9.47
C THR A 266 9.51 12.83 -9.46
N TRP A 267 9.99 11.86 -8.70
CA TRP A 267 9.46 10.50 -8.67
C TRP A 267 8.33 10.34 -7.65
N THR A 268 7.35 9.55 -8.07
CA THR A 268 6.38 8.87 -7.20
C THR A 268 6.92 7.48 -6.88
N TRP A 269 6.07 6.59 -6.29
CA TRP A 269 6.41 5.20 -6.04
C TRP A 269 6.93 4.45 -7.28
N ASP A 270 6.33 4.68 -8.46
CA ASP A 270 6.77 4.04 -9.71
C ASP A 270 8.22 4.41 -10.07
N GLY A 271 8.58 5.69 -9.96
CA GLY A 271 9.93 6.17 -10.22
C GLY A 271 10.95 5.59 -9.24
N GLN A 272 10.61 5.50 -7.96
CA GLN A 272 11.44 4.87 -6.94
C GLN A 272 11.65 3.39 -7.24
N GLY A 273 10.57 2.63 -7.49
CA GLY A 273 10.65 1.21 -7.84
C GLY A 273 11.48 0.97 -9.11
N GLN A 274 11.29 1.78 -10.14
CA GLN A 274 12.08 1.71 -11.37
C GLN A 274 13.57 2.00 -11.15
N SER A 275 13.90 2.97 -10.30
CA SER A 275 15.30 3.29 -9.98
C SER A 275 16.02 2.12 -9.32
N MET A 276 15.33 1.38 -8.45
CA MET A 276 15.84 0.14 -7.85
C MET A 276 16.01 -0.95 -8.91
N ALA A 277 15.01 -1.18 -9.76
CA ALA A 277 15.06 -2.19 -10.83
C ALA A 277 16.18 -1.93 -11.86
N GLN A 278 16.52 -0.69 -12.09
CA GLN A 278 17.64 -0.28 -12.94
C GLN A 278 19.01 -0.31 -12.24
N GLY A 279 19.05 -0.66 -10.95
CA GLY A 279 20.27 -0.72 -10.15
C GLY A 279 20.90 0.64 -9.81
N ILE A 280 20.12 1.72 -9.88
CA ILE A 280 20.56 3.10 -9.61
C ILE A 280 20.80 3.33 -8.12
N ALA A 281 20.15 2.58 -7.23
CA ALA A 281 20.33 2.71 -5.79
C ALA A 281 20.72 1.37 -5.14
N ALA A 282 21.47 1.46 -4.03
CA ALA A 282 21.99 0.29 -3.33
C ALA A 282 20.95 -0.35 -2.38
N HIS A 283 20.11 0.46 -1.77
CA HIS A 283 18.99 0.03 -0.92
C HIS A 283 17.91 1.11 -0.84
N CYS A 284 16.73 0.73 -0.37
CA CYS A 284 15.66 1.67 -0.01
C CYS A 284 14.73 1.06 1.04
N ILE A 285 14.02 1.93 1.75
CA ILE A 285 12.81 1.56 2.49
C ILE A 285 11.65 2.00 1.61
N SER A 286 10.82 1.04 1.19
CA SER A 286 9.75 1.28 0.22
C SER A 286 8.75 0.12 0.22
N TRP A 287 7.76 0.23 -0.65
CA TRP A 287 6.69 -0.73 -0.84
C TRP A 287 7.21 -2.14 -1.16
N GLY A 288 6.95 -3.09 -0.27
CA GLY A 288 7.38 -4.49 -0.44
C GLY A 288 6.87 -5.12 -1.73
N GLU A 289 5.77 -4.64 -2.27
CA GLU A 289 5.19 -5.10 -3.53
C GLU A 289 6.04 -4.82 -4.77
N PHE A 290 7.06 -3.97 -4.68
CA PHE A 290 8.05 -3.81 -5.74
C PHE A 290 8.98 -5.01 -5.85
N PHE A 291 9.17 -5.77 -4.77
CA PHE A 291 10.18 -6.83 -4.70
C PHE A 291 10.06 -7.86 -5.84
N PRO A 292 8.87 -8.38 -6.21
CA PRO A 292 8.75 -9.31 -7.33
C PRO A 292 9.24 -8.71 -8.66
N GLY A 293 8.96 -7.44 -8.91
CA GLY A 293 9.46 -6.72 -10.09
C GLY A 293 10.98 -6.51 -10.07
N LEU A 294 11.55 -6.27 -8.87
CA LEU A 294 13.00 -6.13 -8.70
C LEU A 294 13.74 -7.44 -8.94
N ASP A 295 13.15 -8.57 -8.58
CA ASP A 295 13.74 -9.91 -8.76
C ASP A 295 13.44 -10.52 -10.14
N GLY A 296 12.59 -9.86 -10.94
CA GLY A 296 12.12 -10.33 -12.25
C GLY A 296 13.15 -10.19 -13.37
N GLY A 297 12.86 -10.84 -14.52
CA GLY A 297 13.78 -10.94 -15.65
C GLY A 297 14.08 -9.64 -16.38
N ASP A 298 13.24 -8.62 -16.25
CA ASP A 298 13.44 -7.29 -16.87
C ASP A 298 14.24 -6.32 -15.97
N SER A 299 14.50 -6.74 -14.73
CA SER A 299 15.28 -5.97 -13.76
C SER A 299 16.77 -6.16 -13.98
N GLN A 300 17.56 -5.08 -13.88
CA GLN A 300 19.02 -5.15 -13.91
C GLN A 300 19.61 -5.76 -12.62
N VAL A 301 18.79 -5.87 -11.58
CA VAL A 301 19.13 -6.42 -10.26
C VAL A 301 18.34 -7.71 -9.96
N GLY A 302 17.79 -8.34 -10.99
CA GLY A 302 17.04 -9.59 -10.88
C GLY A 302 17.90 -10.81 -10.60
N GLY A 303 17.25 -11.94 -10.39
CA GLY A 303 17.91 -13.25 -10.24
C GLY A 303 18.60 -13.45 -8.90
N GLY A 304 18.08 -12.92 -7.81
CA GLY A 304 18.58 -13.14 -6.46
C GLY A 304 19.64 -12.13 -6.00
N ILE A 305 19.82 -11.02 -6.71
CA ILE A 305 20.69 -9.92 -6.30
C ILE A 305 20.03 -9.08 -5.21
N MET A 306 18.71 -8.90 -5.29
CA MET A 306 17.94 -8.19 -4.27
C MET A 306 17.58 -9.11 -3.11
N GLU A 307 17.57 -8.54 -1.93
CA GLU A 307 17.01 -9.16 -0.71
C GLU A 307 16.14 -8.16 0.04
N ALA A 308 15.27 -8.70 0.92
CA ALA A 308 14.40 -7.91 1.77
C ALA A 308 14.69 -8.17 3.25
N ALA A 309 14.50 -7.14 4.07
CA ALA A 309 14.70 -7.21 5.50
C ALA A 309 13.67 -6.32 6.23
N ILE A 310 13.61 -6.50 7.55
CA ILE A 310 12.84 -5.66 8.46
C ILE A 310 13.41 -4.24 8.43
N PRO A 311 12.58 -3.20 8.24
CA PRO A 311 13.06 -1.82 8.21
C PRO A 311 13.50 -1.39 9.63
N PRO A 312 14.61 -0.64 9.74
CA PRO A 312 15.10 -0.15 11.04
C PRO A 312 14.26 1.03 11.56
N GLU A 313 14.10 1.11 12.88
CA GLU A 313 13.48 2.25 13.56
C GLU A 313 14.13 2.45 14.94
N GLU A 314 13.91 3.60 15.56
CA GLU A 314 14.37 3.83 16.93
C GLU A 314 13.61 2.94 17.93
N THR A 315 14.20 2.72 19.10
CA THR A 315 13.59 1.90 20.15
C THR A 315 12.53 2.65 20.97
N ALA A 316 12.62 3.98 21.01
CA ALA A 316 11.73 4.84 21.77
C ALA A 316 10.76 5.57 20.81
N LEU A 317 9.76 4.84 20.33
CA LEU A 317 8.70 5.41 19.50
C LEU A 317 7.62 6.05 20.38
N ARG A 318 6.84 6.96 19.79
CA ARG A 318 5.63 7.47 20.41
C ARG A 318 4.60 6.35 20.53
N SER A 319 3.94 6.28 21.72
CA SER A 319 2.86 5.31 21.89
C SER A 319 1.65 5.72 21.03
N PRO A 320 0.93 4.77 20.40
CA PRO A 320 -0.34 5.07 19.71
C PRO A 320 -1.37 5.78 20.59
N GLU A 321 -1.33 5.58 21.92
CA GLU A 321 -2.20 6.27 22.89
C GLU A 321 -1.88 7.78 23.02
N ASP A 322 -0.67 8.19 22.65
CA ASP A 322 -0.21 9.58 22.63
C ASP A 322 -0.36 10.23 21.24
N CYS A 323 -0.93 9.50 20.27
CA CYS A 323 -1.22 9.99 18.92
C CYS A 323 -2.69 10.33 18.75
N GLY A 324 -2.98 11.28 17.85
CA GLY A 324 -4.33 11.67 17.48
C GLY A 324 -4.90 10.82 16.35
N PHE A 325 -6.23 10.80 16.24
CA PHE A 325 -6.96 10.26 15.09
C PHE A 325 -6.62 8.81 14.70
N ASN A 326 -6.35 7.94 15.69
CA ASN A 326 -6.04 6.53 15.49
C ASN A 326 -4.71 6.25 14.76
N GLU A 327 -3.80 7.21 14.74
CA GLU A 327 -2.47 7.06 14.15
C GLU A 327 -1.63 6.00 14.89
N ILE A 328 -0.87 5.19 14.14
CA ILE A 328 0.06 4.20 14.67
C ILE A 328 1.46 4.52 14.12
N PRO A 329 2.41 5.00 14.97
CA PRO A 329 3.69 5.50 14.49
C PRO A 329 4.76 4.42 14.42
N HIS A 330 4.86 3.71 13.29
CA HIS A 330 5.92 2.77 12.96
C HIS A 330 6.44 2.99 11.54
N ILE A 331 7.71 2.67 11.29
CA ILE A 331 8.36 2.86 9.99
C ILE A 331 7.71 2.08 8.83
N GLY A 332 7.11 0.96 9.13
CA GLY A 332 6.37 0.17 8.15
C GLY A 332 5.10 0.89 7.71
N HIS A 333 5.27 2.08 7.09
CA HIS A 333 4.14 2.80 6.51
C HIS A 333 3.34 1.85 5.62
N GLN A 334 2.07 1.68 5.90
CA GLN A 334 1.19 0.89 5.07
C GLN A 334 0.35 1.80 4.15
N GLY A 335 0.26 1.46 2.88
CA GLY A 335 -0.59 2.11 1.89
C GLY A 335 -1.82 1.26 1.58
N GLY A 336 -2.23 0.45 2.54
CA GLY A 336 -3.27 -0.54 2.36
C GLY A 336 -4.63 0.05 2.11
N SER A 337 -5.39 -0.75 1.38
CA SER A 337 -6.71 -0.40 0.93
C SER A 337 -7.69 -1.52 1.18
N SER A 338 -8.94 -1.14 1.30
CA SER A 338 -10.06 -2.06 1.36
C SER A 338 -10.84 -2.05 0.05
N ILE A 339 -11.49 -3.18 -0.24
CA ILE A 339 -12.59 -3.20 -1.19
C ILE A 339 -13.88 -2.92 -0.42
N ALA A 340 -14.64 -1.93 -0.85
CA ALA A 340 -15.81 -1.44 -0.16
C ALA A 340 -17.06 -1.46 -1.04
N LEU A 341 -18.21 -1.85 -0.46
CA LEU A 341 -19.49 -1.93 -1.14
C LEU A 341 -20.23 -0.59 -1.06
N SER A 342 -20.50 0.02 -2.20
CA SER A 342 -21.22 1.29 -2.31
C SER A 342 -22.67 1.17 -1.83
N ARG A 343 -23.14 2.11 -1.00
CA ARG A 343 -24.57 2.21 -0.62
C ARG A 343 -25.46 2.59 -1.81
N TYR A 344 -24.87 3.12 -2.87
CA TYR A 344 -25.58 3.57 -4.08
C TYR A 344 -25.59 2.52 -5.18
N SER A 345 -24.92 1.36 -4.94
CA SER A 345 -24.91 0.24 -5.88
C SER A 345 -26.32 -0.16 -6.31
N GLN A 346 -26.49 -0.38 -7.60
CA GLN A 346 -27.73 -0.91 -8.16
C GLN A 346 -27.81 -2.45 -8.05
N ASN A 347 -26.68 -3.09 -7.77
CA ASN A 347 -26.51 -4.55 -7.73
C ASN A 347 -25.74 -5.01 -6.48
N PRO A 348 -26.12 -4.55 -5.26
CA PRO A 348 -25.27 -4.74 -4.08
C PRO A 348 -25.05 -6.22 -3.73
N ASP A 349 -26.02 -7.09 -3.95
CA ASP A 349 -25.90 -8.53 -3.64
C ASP A 349 -24.94 -9.23 -4.62
N ALA A 350 -24.99 -8.90 -5.91
CA ALA A 350 -24.05 -9.41 -6.91
C ALA A 350 -22.62 -8.91 -6.64
N ALA A 351 -22.47 -7.63 -6.29
CA ALA A 351 -21.20 -7.04 -5.92
C ALA A 351 -20.63 -7.68 -4.65
N TRP A 352 -21.49 -7.97 -3.67
CA TRP A 352 -21.10 -8.66 -2.44
C TRP A 352 -20.56 -10.06 -2.70
N LEU A 353 -21.14 -10.83 -3.63
CA LEU A 353 -20.61 -12.14 -4.02
C LEU A 353 -19.20 -12.04 -4.61
N PHE A 354 -18.96 -11.06 -5.49
CA PHE A 354 -17.64 -10.83 -6.06
C PHE A 354 -16.63 -10.39 -4.98
N MET A 355 -17.03 -9.49 -4.09
CA MET A 355 -16.18 -8.99 -3.01
C MET A 355 -15.72 -10.13 -2.08
N GLN A 356 -16.62 -11.06 -1.71
CA GLN A 356 -16.25 -12.23 -0.92
C GLN A 356 -15.32 -13.18 -1.70
N TRP A 357 -15.60 -13.40 -2.98
CA TRP A 357 -14.78 -14.31 -3.79
C TRP A 357 -13.36 -13.78 -3.96
N VAL A 358 -13.19 -12.51 -4.33
CA VAL A 358 -11.88 -11.91 -4.59
C VAL A 358 -11.03 -11.78 -3.33
N THR A 359 -11.66 -11.71 -2.16
CA THR A 359 -10.99 -11.67 -0.85
C THR A 359 -11.01 -13.01 -0.11
N SER A 360 -11.43 -14.11 -0.77
CA SER A 360 -11.43 -15.46 -0.19
C SER A 360 -10.01 -15.99 0.04
N LYS A 361 -9.87 -16.97 0.94
CA LYS A 361 -8.56 -17.58 1.27
C LYS A 361 -7.82 -18.07 0.03
N ASP A 362 -8.53 -18.75 -0.87
CA ASP A 362 -7.92 -19.32 -2.08
C ASP A 362 -7.48 -18.24 -3.07
N VAL A 363 -8.35 -17.27 -3.36
CA VAL A 363 -8.03 -16.20 -4.32
C VAL A 363 -6.89 -15.34 -3.80
N VAL A 364 -6.88 -14.98 -2.50
CA VAL A 364 -5.76 -14.22 -1.90
C VAL A 364 -4.46 -15.02 -1.97
N ALA A 365 -4.45 -16.31 -1.63
CA ALA A 365 -3.25 -17.12 -1.74
C ALA A 365 -2.75 -17.25 -3.19
N ARG A 366 -3.65 -17.40 -4.16
CA ARG A 366 -3.30 -17.40 -5.59
C ARG A 366 -2.72 -16.05 -6.03
N SER A 367 -3.36 -14.96 -5.65
CA SER A 367 -2.89 -13.60 -5.94
C SER A 367 -1.49 -13.35 -5.41
N SER A 368 -1.17 -13.90 -4.24
CA SER A 368 0.16 -13.76 -3.63
C SER A 368 1.28 -14.51 -4.35
N THR A 369 0.95 -15.43 -5.27
CA THR A 369 1.93 -16.23 -6.02
C THR A 369 1.92 -15.98 -7.51
N VAL A 370 0.86 -15.37 -8.03
CA VAL A 370 0.67 -15.04 -9.45
C VAL A 370 0.70 -13.52 -9.62
N GLY A 371 1.03 -13.04 -10.79
CA GLY A 371 0.88 -11.63 -11.15
C GLY A 371 1.77 -10.63 -10.41
N GLY A 372 2.84 -11.09 -9.76
CA GLY A 372 3.79 -10.20 -9.10
C GLY A 372 3.74 -10.21 -7.57
N GLY A 373 3.08 -11.22 -6.97
CA GLY A 373 3.11 -11.42 -5.53
C GLY A 373 2.35 -10.35 -4.76
N ALA A 374 1.05 -10.23 -5.02
CA ALA A 374 0.15 -9.39 -4.23
C ALA A 374 0.31 -9.69 -2.74
N SER A 375 0.38 -8.63 -1.94
CA SER A 375 0.59 -8.75 -0.50
C SER A 375 -0.54 -9.51 0.18
N PRO A 376 -0.27 -10.57 0.96
CA PRO A 376 -1.31 -11.36 1.59
C PRO A 376 -2.04 -10.57 2.68
N VAL A 377 -3.35 -10.43 2.55
CA VAL A 377 -4.21 -9.82 3.59
C VAL A 377 -4.80 -10.84 4.57
N ARG A 378 -4.61 -12.15 4.31
CA ARG A 378 -5.09 -13.24 5.16
C ARG A 378 -3.95 -13.98 5.85
N LEU A 379 -4.11 -14.28 7.13
CA LEU A 379 -3.13 -15.00 7.95
C LEU A 379 -2.85 -16.41 7.41
N SER A 380 -3.87 -17.09 6.88
CA SER A 380 -3.70 -18.41 6.26
C SER A 380 -2.82 -18.40 5.02
N SER A 381 -2.77 -17.28 4.29
CA SER A 381 -1.94 -17.17 3.08
C SER A 381 -0.46 -17.32 3.37
N PHE A 382 0.05 -16.80 4.49
CA PHE A 382 1.46 -16.98 4.89
C PHE A 382 1.82 -18.44 5.23
N LYS A 383 0.82 -19.31 5.40
CA LYS A 383 0.98 -20.74 5.67
C LYS A 383 0.58 -21.60 4.47
N ASP A 384 0.07 -20.99 3.39
CA ASP A 384 -0.31 -21.72 2.18
C ASP A 384 0.94 -22.33 1.54
N PRO A 385 0.94 -23.63 1.19
CA PRO A 385 2.10 -24.29 0.58
C PRO A 385 2.58 -23.61 -0.71
N ARG A 386 1.67 -23.01 -1.49
CA ARG A 386 2.01 -22.27 -2.74
C ARG A 386 2.81 -21.02 -2.41
N VAL A 387 2.37 -20.26 -1.41
CA VAL A 387 3.03 -19.02 -0.94
C VAL A 387 4.38 -19.36 -0.31
N LEU A 388 4.46 -20.38 0.55
CA LEU A 388 5.71 -20.84 1.16
C LEU A 388 6.73 -21.33 0.12
N GLU A 389 6.28 -21.99 -0.94
CA GLU A 389 7.17 -22.43 -2.01
C GLU A 389 7.71 -21.22 -2.79
N ALA A 390 6.86 -20.27 -3.13
CA ALA A 390 7.24 -19.04 -3.85
C ALA A 390 8.16 -18.11 -3.02
N ALA A 391 8.13 -18.21 -1.69
CA ALA A 391 8.96 -17.43 -0.77
C ALA A 391 10.34 -18.04 -0.49
N LYS A 392 10.64 -19.23 -1.01
CA LYS A 392 11.95 -19.87 -0.79
C LYS A 392 13.06 -19.12 -1.52
N PRO A 393 14.27 -19.03 -0.94
CA PRO A 393 15.43 -18.46 -1.61
C PRO A 393 15.68 -19.12 -2.95
N GLY A 394 15.76 -18.35 -4.03
CA GLY A 394 15.99 -18.82 -5.40
C GLY A 394 14.80 -19.49 -6.09
N ALA A 395 13.70 -19.71 -5.40
CA ALA A 395 12.52 -20.41 -5.94
C ALA A 395 11.45 -19.46 -6.52
N GLY A 396 11.42 -18.20 -6.12
CA GLY A 396 10.40 -17.27 -6.54
C GLY A 396 10.72 -15.81 -6.23
N THR A 397 9.81 -14.96 -6.62
CA THR A 397 9.95 -13.51 -6.50
C THR A 397 9.33 -12.95 -5.20
N THR A 398 8.80 -13.80 -4.33
CA THR A 398 8.14 -13.42 -3.08
C THR A 398 8.98 -13.66 -1.83
N ARG A 399 10.31 -13.69 -1.97
CA ARG A 399 11.26 -13.88 -0.85
C ARG A 399 11.19 -12.79 0.22
N HIS A 400 10.54 -11.69 -0.06
CA HIS A 400 10.28 -10.61 0.89
C HIS A 400 9.19 -10.93 1.92
N PHE A 401 8.34 -11.94 1.69
CA PHE A 401 7.20 -12.22 2.57
C PHE A 401 7.55 -12.47 4.04
N PRO A 402 8.67 -13.12 4.41
CA PRO A 402 9.03 -13.23 5.81
C PRO A 402 9.28 -11.88 6.51
N ALA A 403 9.96 -10.94 5.83
CA ALA A 403 10.16 -9.58 6.33
C ALA A 403 8.85 -8.80 6.36
N PHE A 404 8.03 -8.99 5.35
CA PHE A 404 6.71 -8.39 5.20
C PHE A 404 5.76 -8.83 6.34
N GLU A 405 5.57 -10.14 6.55
CA GLU A 405 4.74 -10.70 7.62
C GLU A 405 5.20 -10.21 9.01
N TRP A 406 6.52 -10.22 9.23
CA TRP A 406 7.07 -9.73 10.48
C TRP A 406 6.77 -8.24 10.69
N THR A 407 6.92 -7.41 9.64
CA THR A 407 6.68 -5.96 9.71
C THR A 407 5.21 -5.65 9.98
N ILE A 408 4.27 -6.34 9.32
CA ILE A 408 2.83 -6.21 9.62
C ILE A 408 2.56 -6.42 11.10
N ASN A 409 3.13 -7.46 11.68
CA ASN A 409 2.83 -7.86 13.05
C ASN A 409 3.57 -7.04 14.13
N ASN A 410 4.61 -6.27 13.76
CA ASN A 410 5.49 -5.64 14.76
C ASN A 410 5.84 -4.18 14.47
N ARG A 411 5.80 -3.73 13.21
CA ARG A 411 6.23 -2.37 12.81
C ARG A 411 5.33 -1.72 11.76
N MET A 412 4.07 -2.13 11.66
CA MET A 412 3.13 -1.52 10.75
C MET A 412 2.68 -0.16 11.28
N GLY A 413 2.94 0.89 10.52
CA GLY A 413 2.46 2.24 10.75
C GLY A 413 1.09 2.46 10.09
N SER A 414 0.29 3.35 10.65
CA SER A 414 -1.00 3.75 10.09
C SER A 414 -1.20 5.24 10.24
N GLU A 415 -1.67 5.88 9.21
CA GLU A 415 -1.98 7.30 9.14
C GLU A 415 -3.16 7.68 10.05
N PRO A 416 -3.43 9.00 10.26
CA PRO A 416 -4.57 9.49 11.03
C PRO A 416 -5.94 9.16 10.40
N SER A 417 -6.28 7.87 10.34
CA SER A 417 -7.43 7.32 9.60
C SER A 417 -8.80 7.80 10.09
N ASP A 418 -8.90 8.27 11.34
CA ASP A 418 -10.14 8.82 11.92
C ASP A 418 -10.34 10.32 11.68
N LEU A 419 -9.45 10.97 10.92
CA LEU A 419 -9.58 12.39 10.57
C LEU A 419 -10.25 12.54 9.19
N PRO A 420 -11.49 13.08 9.09
CA PRO A 420 -12.18 13.24 7.81
C PRO A 420 -11.45 14.12 6.80
N SER A 421 -10.66 15.08 7.24
CA SER A 421 -9.85 15.97 6.39
C SER A 421 -8.45 15.42 6.10
N TRP A 422 -8.12 14.19 6.52
CA TRP A 422 -6.79 13.63 6.33
C TRP A 422 -6.39 13.53 4.85
N ALA A 423 -7.31 13.12 3.98
CA ALA A 423 -7.06 13.07 2.54
C ALA A 423 -6.55 14.41 1.99
N GLU A 424 -7.12 15.54 2.42
CA GLU A 424 -6.67 16.87 2.00
C GLU A 424 -5.29 17.20 2.55
N ILE A 425 -5.04 16.91 3.83
CA ILE A 425 -3.74 17.18 4.48
C ILE A 425 -2.63 16.35 3.83
N ALA A 426 -2.86 15.05 3.62
CA ALA A 426 -1.87 14.11 3.10
C ALA A 426 -1.55 14.32 1.61
N ASN A 427 -2.51 14.77 0.81
CA ASN A 427 -2.32 14.97 -0.63
C ASN A 427 -1.92 16.41 -1.01
N ASN A 428 -2.45 17.41 -0.31
CA ASN A 428 -2.36 18.80 -0.77
C ASN A 428 -1.58 19.72 0.18
N VAL A 429 -1.49 19.42 1.48
CA VAL A 429 -0.77 20.28 2.44
C VAL A 429 0.67 19.79 2.61
N ILE A 430 0.85 18.60 3.17
CA ILE A 430 2.18 18.06 3.51
C ILE A 430 3.10 17.98 2.29
N PRO A 431 2.73 17.30 1.19
CA PRO A 431 3.66 17.13 0.08
C PRO A 431 3.94 18.41 -0.70
N VAL A 432 3.07 19.42 -0.60
CA VAL A 432 3.31 20.73 -1.21
C VAL A 432 4.36 21.52 -0.41
N GLU A 433 4.20 21.61 0.90
CA GLU A 433 5.15 22.36 1.74
C GLU A 433 6.52 21.67 1.84
N LEU A 434 6.54 20.33 1.94
CA LEU A 434 7.78 19.56 1.87
C LEU A 434 8.45 19.70 0.51
N GLY A 435 7.69 19.71 -0.58
CA GLY A 435 8.24 19.94 -1.92
C GLY A 435 8.94 21.30 -2.05
N LYS A 436 8.37 22.36 -1.46
CA LYS A 436 9.00 23.69 -1.40
C LYS A 436 10.32 23.66 -0.62
N LEU A 437 10.36 22.93 0.49
CA LEU A 437 11.58 22.75 1.28
C LEU A 437 12.65 22.01 0.47
N LEU A 438 12.31 20.92 -0.19
CA LEU A 438 13.25 20.10 -0.98
C LEU A 438 13.88 20.84 -2.17
N VAL A 439 13.21 21.88 -2.69
CA VAL A 439 13.74 22.71 -3.77
C VAL A 439 14.28 24.07 -3.28
N GLY A 440 14.37 24.28 -1.97
CA GLY A 440 14.96 25.48 -1.36
C GLY A 440 14.08 26.75 -1.45
N GLN A 441 12.76 26.61 -1.66
CA GLN A 441 11.79 27.71 -1.60
C GLN A 441 11.37 28.03 -0.16
N THR A 442 11.43 27.07 0.74
CA THR A 442 11.28 27.23 2.19
C THR A 442 12.66 27.11 2.83
N GLY A 443 12.98 27.98 3.79
CA GLY A 443 14.34 28.17 4.28
C GLY A 443 14.83 27.11 5.26
N SER A 444 13.93 26.46 6.01
CA SER A 444 14.29 25.45 7.00
C SER A 444 13.17 24.42 7.24
N ALA A 445 13.53 23.32 7.90
CA ALA A 445 12.58 22.29 8.33
C ALA A 445 11.52 22.87 9.29
N GLU A 446 11.94 23.71 10.26
CA GLU A 446 11.06 24.36 11.21
C GLU A 446 10.02 25.24 10.52
N GLU A 447 10.45 26.03 9.52
CA GLU A 447 9.54 26.88 8.74
C GLU A 447 8.52 26.02 7.97
N ALA A 448 8.95 24.95 7.30
CA ALA A 448 8.06 24.03 6.59
C ALA A 448 7.05 23.39 7.55
N MET A 449 7.51 22.88 8.69
CA MET A 449 6.63 22.27 9.69
C MET A 449 5.64 23.28 10.27
N ALA A 450 6.03 24.54 10.47
CA ALA A 450 5.12 25.59 10.94
C ALA A 450 4.03 25.91 9.89
N LEU A 451 4.36 25.93 8.61
CA LEU A 451 3.39 26.13 7.52
C LEU A 451 2.42 24.96 7.40
N ILE A 452 2.92 23.74 7.54
CA ILE A 452 2.07 22.53 7.58
C ILE A 452 1.16 22.58 8.80
N ALA A 453 1.71 22.86 9.98
CA ALA A 453 0.95 22.94 11.23
C ALA A 453 -0.24 23.92 11.12
N GLN A 454 0.00 25.12 10.58
CA GLN A 454 -1.05 26.11 10.41
C GLN A 454 -2.23 25.56 9.58
N GLN A 455 -1.96 24.92 8.45
CA GLN A 455 -2.99 24.42 7.54
C GLN A 455 -3.63 23.13 8.07
N ALA A 456 -2.83 22.20 8.57
CA ALA A 456 -3.32 20.91 9.11
C ALA A 456 -4.18 21.14 10.37
N ASP A 457 -3.78 22.05 11.25
CA ASP A 457 -4.56 22.39 12.45
C ASP A 457 -5.88 23.09 12.12
N GLU A 458 -5.91 23.97 11.10
CA GLU A 458 -7.14 24.56 10.61
C GLU A 458 -8.12 23.50 10.11
N LEU A 459 -7.64 22.58 9.27
CA LEU A 459 -8.42 21.48 8.69
C LEU A 459 -8.87 20.45 9.75
N ALA A 460 -8.08 20.22 10.79
CA ALA A 460 -8.40 19.25 11.85
C ALA A 460 -9.32 19.85 12.94
N THR A 461 -9.35 21.17 13.09
CA THR A 461 -10.11 21.86 14.17
C THR A 461 -11.57 21.42 14.32
N PRO A 462 -12.37 21.21 13.23
CA PRO A 462 -13.76 20.77 13.37
C PRO A 462 -13.91 19.36 14.00
N PHE A 463 -12.84 18.57 14.05
CA PHE A 463 -12.83 17.15 14.45
C PHE A 463 -12.10 16.87 15.76
N ARG A 464 -11.71 17.92 16.50
CA ARG A 464 -10.97 17.80 17.78
C ARG A 464 -11.86 17.51 18.99
N GLY A 465 -13.14 17.71 18.84
CA GLY A 465 -14.13 17.60 19.91
C GLY A 465 -14.51 16.19 20.31
#